data_71165b3e9e150198c52dd21615c97e09
#
_entry.id   71165b3e9e150198c52dd21615c97e09
#
_cell.length_a   1.000
_cell.length_b   1.000
_cell.length_c   1.000
_cell.angle_alpha   90.00
_cell.angle_beta   90.00
_cell.angle_gamma   90.00
#
_symmetry.space_group_name_H-M   'P 1'
#
loop_
_entity.id
_entity.type
_entity.pdbx_description
1 polymer ?
#
loop_
_entity_poly.entity_id
_entity_poly.type
_entity_poly.pdbx_seq_one_letter_code
_entity_poly.pdbx_strand_id
1 'polypeptide(L)'
;MKSVTRLANLFRPTHYDLSITLHREARTFEGVVTIQGELFVDDEIRLHSKGLTIHSALIDGKEAALSHDPHDELVLLQQGLIRGSHVIVVSFSGGITDTMNGVYPCYFEVNGEKKEVLATQFESHYARQAFPCIDEPEAKATFDVTLTTEKNITVLGNMPIASQREENGALVTTFETTPIMSSYLVAWVAGELQKKTATTKDGVEVSVWATHAQTPGSLDFALDTAVHCIEFFNDYFGVPYPLPKSDHVALPDFSAGAMENWGLITYREIALLVDPEVTTLSAKQYAATVIAHELSHQWFGNLVTMKWWNDLWLNESFANMMEYVAIDALHPDWNIWLDHAAGEVISALRRDSLDGVQAIQTDVHHPDQISSIFDPSIVYAKGGRLLRMLQAYMGDDDFRTGLTSYFTKH
;
A
#
# COMPACT_ATOMS: atom_id res chain seq x y z
N MET A 1 -24.55 2.98 11.66
CA MET A 1 -23.64 4.14 11.76
C MET A 1 -24.16 5.25 10.84
N LYS A 2 -23.86 6.52 11.15
CA LYS A 2 -24.20 7.63 10.25
C LYS A 2 -23.18 7.62 9.09
N SER A 3 -23.67 7.84 7.86
CA SER A 3 -22.77 7.93 6.70
C SER A 3 -21.88 9.16 6.80
N VAL A 4 -20.59 9.02 6.46
CA VAL A 4 -19.66 10.15 6.35
C VAL A 4 -19.73 10.80 4.98
N THR A 5 -19.38 12.08 4.92
CA THR A 5 -19.26 12.81 3.65
C THR A 5 -17.98 12.39 2.94
N ARG A 6 -18.09 12.08 1.64
CA ARG A 6 -16.94 11.81 0.77
C ARG A 6 -16.23 13.14 0.46
N LEU A 7 -15.03 13.32 1.01
CA LEU A 7 -14.26 14.54 0.86
C LEU A 7 -13.75 14.76 -0.57
N ALA A 8 -13.48 13.68 -1.31
CA ALA A 8 -13.11 13.75 -2.72
C ALA A 8 -14.16 14.43 -3.62
N ASN A 9 -15.43 14.50 -3.18
CA ASN A 9 -16.48 15.23 -3.85
C ASN A 9 -16.48 16.75 -3.56
N LEU A 10 -15.77 17.16 -2.52
CA LEU A 10 -15.68 18.58 -2.10
C LEU A 10 -14.35 19.18 -2.57
N PHE A 11 -13.26 18.47 -2.36
CA PHE A 11 -11.91 18.86 -2.74
C PHE A 11 -11.15 17.67 -3.29
N ARG A 12 -10.56 17.82 -4.48
CA ARG A 12 -9.74 16.78 -5.12
C ARG A 12 -8.29 17.23 -5.19
N PRO A 13 -7.39 16.55 -4.46
CA PRO A 13 -5.96 16.81 -4.57
C PRO A 13 -5.43 16.38 -5.92
N THR A 14 -4.40 17.07 -6.40
CA THR A 14 -3.67 16.72 -7.62
C THR A 14 -2.21 16.44 -7.32
N HIS A 15 -1.67 17.03 -6.25
CA HIS A 15 -0.27 16.87 -5.85
C HIS A 15 -0.11 17.11 -4.35
N TYR A 16 0.77 16.30 -3.74
CA TYR A 16 1.27 16.45 -2.37
C TYR A 16 2.78 16.62 -2.38
N ASP A 17 3.30 17.67 -1.72
CA ASP A 17 4.70 17.76 -1.32
C ASP A 17 4.76 17.53 0.19
N LEU A 18 5.30 16.38 0.59
CA LEU A 18 5.29 15.88 1.96
C LEU A 18 6.71 15.79 2.51
N SER A 19 7.02 16.62 3.50
CA SER A 19 8.26 16.59 4.25
C SER A 19 8.01 16.13 5.67
N ILE A 20 8.68 15.04 6.10
CA ILE A 20 8.56 14.47 7.45
C ILE A 20 9.95 14.30 8.07
N THR A 21 10.07 14.73 9.33
CA THR A 21 11.22 14.46 10.20
C THR A 21 10.82 13.39 11.23
N LEU A 22 11.52 12.28 11.23
CA LEU A 22 11.30 11.16 12.15
C LEU A 22 12.21 11.33 13.39
N HIS A 23 11.62 11.31 14.57
CA HIS A 23 12.32 11.35 15.87
C HIS A 23 12.14 9.99 16.58
N ARG A 24 12.93 9.00 16.16
CA ARG A 24 12.79 7.61 16.60
C ARG A 24 12.83 7.47 18.12
N GLU A 25 13.83 8.05 18.80
CA GLU A 25 13.97 7.97 20.26
C GLU A 25 12.80 8.62 21.00
N ALA A 26 12.31 9.76 20.50
CA ALA A 26 11.18 10.47 21.09
C ALA A 26 9.83 9.86 20.77
N ARG A 27 9.77 8.90 19.85
CA ARG A 27 8.53 8.28 19.35
C ARG A 27 7.56 9.30 18.75
N THR A 28 8.09 10.30 18.05
CA THR A 28 7.31 11.35 17.41
C THR A 28 7.82 11.62 16.01
N PHE A 29 7.03 12.31 15.24
CA PHE A 29 7.42 12.92 13.97
C PHE A 29 6.79 14.30 13.84
N GLU A 30 7.40 15.13 13.03
CA GLU A 30 6.85 16.41 12.62
C GLU A 30 6.94 16.53 11.10
N GLY A 31 6.07 17.34 10.52
CA GLY A 31 6.06 17.50 9.07
C GLY A 31 5.32 18.72 8.57
N VAL A 32 5.52 18.96 7.30
CA VAL A 32 4.78 19.94 6.51
C VAL A 32 4.28 19.22 5.27
N VAL A 33 3.01 19.39 4.95
CA VAL A 33 2.42 18.97 3.70
C VAL A 33 1.92 20.16 2.91
N THR A 34 2.30 20.26 1.65
CA THR A 34 1.72 21.18 0.68
C THR A 34 0.81 20.39 -0.24
N ILE A 35 -0.47 20.75 -0.30
CA ILE A 35 -1.49 20.07 -1.11
C ILE A 35 -1.97 21.05 -2.19
N GLN A 36 -1.85 20.65 -3.43
CA GLN A 36 -2.48 21.35 -4.57
C GLN A 36 -3.73 20.57 -4.96
N GLY A 37 -4.82 21.29 -5.25
CA GLY A 37 -6.08 20.61 -5.62
C GLY A 37 -7.17 21.57 -6.06
N GLU A 38 -8.32 20.99 -6.40
CA GLU A 38 -9.49 21.69 -6.93
C GLU A 38 -10.64 21.59 -5.91
N LEU A 39 -11.14 22.73 -5.47
CA LEU A 39 -12.34 22.86 -4.63
C LEU A 39 -13.59 22.97 -5.53
N PHE A 40 -14.57 22.09 -5.32
CA PHE A 40 -15.79 22.03 -6.15
C PHE A 40 -16.98 22.79 -5.57
N VAL A 41 -16.88 23.19 -4.31
CA VAL A 41 -17.95 23.90 -3.58
C VAL A 41 -17.39 25.17 -2.95
N ASP A 42 -18.20 26.21 -2.81
CA ASP A 42 -17.83 27.42 -2.08
C ASP A 42 -18.02 27.16 -0.60
N ASP A 43 -16.94 26.86 0.13
CA ASP A 43 -17.00 26.53 1.56
C ASP A 43 -15.58 26.47 2.17
N GLU A 44 -15.43 25.67 3.18
CA GLU A 44 -14.18 25.30 3.82
C GLU A 44 -13.53 24.08 3.16
N ILE A 45 -12.23 23.93 3.29
CA ILE A 45 -11.53 22.69 2.95
C ILE A 45 -11.47 21.80 4.18
N ARG A 46 -11.81 20.53 4.00
CA ARG A 46 -11.72 19.47 5.02
C ARG A 46 -10.68 18.47 4.64
N LEU A 47 -9.83 18.11 5.58
CA LEU A 47 -8.81 17.06 5.40
C LEU A 47 -9.00 16.01 6.49
N HIS A 48 -8.80 14.74 6.15
CA HIS A 48 -8.70 13.69 7.15
C HIS A 48 -7.44 13.89 7.98
N SER A 49 -7.59 13.76 9.31
CA SER A 49 -6.50 13.91 10.28
C SER A 49 -6.86 13.19 11.58
N LYS A 50 -6.09 12.18 11.95
CA LYS A 50 -6.33 11.38 13.15
C LYS A 50 -5.07 11.32 14.02
N GLY A 51 -5.18 11.74 15.28
CA GLY A 51 -4.08 11.70 16.22
C GLY A 51 -2.93 12.66 15.89
N LEU A 52 -3.11 13.58 14.94
CA LEU A 52 -2.15 14.61 14.60
C LEU A 52 -2.46 15.91 15.36
N THR A 53 -1.41 16.62 15.74
CA THR A 53 -1.50 18.00 16.20
C THR A 53 -1.22 18.91 15.01
N ILE A 54 -2.21 19.72 14.62
CA ILE A 54 -2.06 20.70 13.54
C ILE A 54 -1.59 22.02 14.18
N HIS A 55 -0.42 22.49 13.77
CA HIS A 55 0.19 23.69 14.31
C HIS A 55 -0.25 24.96 13.56
N SER A 56 -0.35 24.87 12.23
CA SER A 56 -0.78 25.99 11.38
C SER A 56 -1.28 25.45 10.03
N ALA A 57 -2.14 26.24 9.39
CA ALA A 57 -2.51 26.04 8.00
C ALA A 57 -2.56 27.35 7.25
N LEU A 58 -2.10 27.31 6.00
CA LEU A 58 -2.22 28.40 5.05
C LEU A 58 -3.02 27.90 3.84
N ILE A 59 -3.88 28.76 3.30
CA ILE A 59 -4.51 28.54 1.99
C ILE A 59 -4.18 29.74 1.12
N ASP A 60 -3.57 29.49 -0.03
CA ASP A 60 -3.09 30.52 -0.97
C ASP A 60 -2.19 31.57 -0.27
N GLY A 61 -1.35 31.09 0.66
CA GLY A 61 -0.41 31.92 1.42
C GLY A 61 -1.02 32.75 2.55
N LYS A 62 -2.30 32.58 2.88
CA LYS A 62 -3.00 33.27 3.98
C LYS A 62 -3.34 32.28 5.08
N GLU A 63 -3.27 32.74 6.35
CA GLU A 63 -3.67 31.91 7.49
C GLU A 63 -5.15 31.50 7.39
N ALA A 64 -5.40 30.21 7.62
CA ALA A 64 -6.74 29.64 7.74
C ALA A 64 -7.10 29.42 9.21
N ALA A 65 -8.33 29.70 9.57
CA ALA A 65 -8.84 29.32 10.88
C ALA A 65 -9.00 27.79 10.95
N LEU A 66 -8.58 27.22 12.08
CA LEU A 66 -8.59 25.77 12.30
C LEU A 66 -9.74 25.38 13.23
N SER A 67 -10.48 24.35 12.83
CA SER A 67 -11.35 23.62 13.74
C SER A 67 -11.21 22.11 13.51
N HIS A 68 -11.61 21.32 14.49
CA HIS A 68 -11.46 19.86 14.44
C HIS A 68 -12.81 19.19 14.64
N ASP A 69 -13.05 18.15 13.85
CA ASP A 69 -14.12 17.18 14.09
C ASP A 69 -13.48 15.83 14.45
N PRO A 70 -13.32 15.53 15.75
CA PRO A 70 -12.70 14.27 16.16
C PRO A 70 -13.58 13.05 15.89
N HIS A 71 -14.89 13.22 15.69
CA HIS A 71 -15.80 12.12 15.39
C HIS A 71 -15.59 11.62 13.96
N ASP A 72 -15.49 12.54 12.99
CA ASP A 72 -15.23 12.19 11.59
C ASP A 72 -13.72 12.23 11.25
N GLU A 73 -12.85 12.43 12.24
CA GLU A 73 -11.37 12.48 12.08
C GLU A 73 -10.92 13.55 11.09
N LEU A 74 -11.50 14.76 11.20
CA LEU A 74 -11.26 15.86 10.27
C LEU A 74 -10.57 17.06 10.94
N VAL A 75 -9.75 17.76 10.15
CA VAL A 75 -9.38 19.14 10.36
C VAL A 75 -10.07 19.99 9.29
N LEU A 76 -10.72 21.06 9.72
CA LEU A 76 -11.46 22.00 8.86
C LEU A 76 -10.67 23.30 8.75
N LEU A 77 -10.45 23.74 7.51
CA LEU A 77 -9.67 24.93 7.18
C LEU A 77 -10.63 25.98 6.60
N GLN A 78 -10.87 27.05 7.37
CA GLN A 78 -11.87 28.05 7.08
C GLN A 78 -11.23 29.37 6.65
N GLN A 79 -11.61 29.88 5.48
CA GLN A 79 -11.11 31.15 4.94
C GLN A 79 -12.11 31.87 4.01
N GLY A 80 -13.36 31.42 3.94
CA GLY A 80 -14.35 31.96 2.98
C GLY A 80 -13.93 31.68 1.54
N LEU A 81 -13.65 30.42 1.23
CA LEU A 81 -13.12 29.98 -0.06
C LEU A 81 -14.21 29.97 -1.13
N ILE A 82 -13.81 30.23 -2.36
CA ILE A 82 -14.61 30.01 -3.56
C ILE A 82 -14.05 28.82 -4.33
N ARG A 83 -14.91 28.13 -5.08
CA ARG A 83 -14.50 27.00 -5.93
C ARG A 83 -13.36 27.39 -6.87
N GLY A 84 -12.49 26.44 -7.16
CA GLY A 84 -11.29 26.61 -7.99
C GLY A 84 -10.07 25.96 -7.40
N SER A 85 -8.93 26.22 -8.03
CA SER A 85 -7.64 25.65 -7.61
C SER A 85 -7.12 26.37 -6.37
N HIS A 86 -6.65 25.60 -5.40
CA HIS A 86 -6.06 26.10 -4.15
C HIS A 86 -4.77 25.39 -3.82
N VAL A 87 -3.90 26.09 -3.10
CA VAL A 87 -2.67 25.56 -2.50
C VAL A 87 -2.79 25.62 -0.98
N ILE A 88 -2.71 24.48 -0.33
CA ILE A 88 -2.82 24.34 1.12
C ILE A 88 -1.47 23.95 1.68
N VAL A 89 -1.03 24.60 2.73
CA VAL A 89 0.19 24.23 3.48
C VAL A 89 -0.20 23.97 4.92
N VAL A 90 0.06 22.78 5.43
CA VAL A 90 -0.25 22.37 6.79
C VAL A 90 1.02 21.93 7.51
N SER A 91 1.31 22.55 8.68
CA SER A 91 2.35 22.10 9.59
C SER A 91 1.73 21.26 10.70
N PHE A 92 2.31 20.10 10.97
CA PHE A 92 1.75 19.12 11.91
C PHE A 92 2.81 18.31 12.63
N SER A 93 2.39 17.61 13.68
CA SER A 93 3.19 16.58 14.35
C SER A 93 2.31 15.41 14.78
N GLY A 94 2.94 14.24 14.97
CA GLY A 94 2.26 13.03 15.37
C GLY A 94 3.14 12.09 16.19
N GLY A 95 2.56 11.00 16.64
CA GLY A 95 3.24 9.95 17.41
C GLY A 95 3.57 8.73 16.58
N ILE A 96 4.72 8.12 16.83
CA ILE A 96 5.07 6.77 16.36
C ILE A 96 4.51 5.79 17.38
N THR A 97 3.59 4.91 16.96
CA THR A 97 2.84 4.03 17.86
C THR A 97 3.06 2.55 17.55
N ASP A 98 2.88 1.67 18.52
CA ASP A 98 3.06 0.22 18.35
C ASP A 98 1.80 -0.47 17.77
N THR A 99 0.93 0.26 17.08
CA THR A 99 -0.35 -0.26 16.57
C THR A 99 -0.25 -1.02 15.26
N MET A 100 0.93 -1.03 14.62
CA MET A 100 1.17 -1.53 13.25
C MET A 100 0.29 -0.85 12.20
N ASN A 101 -0.11 0.41 12.45
CA ASN A 101 -0.83 1.29 11.55
C ASN A 101 -0.26 2.71 11.64
N GLY A 102 -0.37 3.49 10.58
CA GLY A 102 0.28 4.79 10.51
C GLY A 102 1.81 4.61 10.42
N VAL A 103 2.55 5.32 11.25
CA VAL A 103 4.01 5.17 11.41
C VAL A 103 4.30 4.37 12.67
N TYR A 104 5.01 3.25 12.54
CA TYR A 104 5.21 2.34 13.66
C TYR A 104 6.59 1.66 13.63
N PRO A 105 7.12 1.18 14.79
CA PRO A 105 8.35 0.41 14.87
C PRO A 105 8.11 -1.08 14.68
N CYS A 106 9.05 -1.74 14.01
CA CYS A 106 9.18 -3.20 13.97
C CYS A 106 10.42 -3.61 14.75
N TYR A 107 10.28 -4.49 15.73
CA TYR A 107 11.35 -4.88 16.64
C TYR A 107 12.00 -6.19 16.23
N PHE A 108 13.33 -6.26 16.35
CA PHE A 108 14.10 -7.47 16.10
C PHE A 108 15.33 -7.52 17.02
N GLU A 109 16.01 -8.66 17.03
CA GLU A 109 17.20 -8.86 17.83
C GLU A 109 18.36 -9.40 16.95
N VAL A 110 19.53 -8.81 17.08
CA VAL A 110 20.77 -9.27 16.41
C VAL A 110 21.87 -9.34 17.45
N ASN A 111 22.49 -10.52 17.60
CA ASN A 111 23.60 -10.74 18.55
C ASN A 111 23.28 -10.33 20.00
N GLY A 112 22.04 -10.47 20.44
CA GLY A 112 21.60 -10.08 21.78
C GLY A 112 21.29 -8.58 21.93
N GLU A 113 21.39 -7.79 20.86
CA GLU A 113 20.99 -6.38 20.82
C GLU A 113 19.59 -6.21 20.23
N LYS A 114 18.73 -5.53 20.97
CA LYS A 114 17.40 -5.12 20.44
C LYS A 114 17.56 -3.95 19.50
N LYS A 115 16.97 -4.07 18.32
CA LYS A 115 16.94 -3.09 17.25
C LYS A 115 15.53 -2.86 16.75
N GLU A 116 15.35 -1.85 15.94
CA GLU A 116 14.07 -1.57 15.31
C GLU A 116 14.25 -0.98 13.90
N VAL A 117 13.24 -1.18 13.09
CA VAL A 117 13.01 -0.53 11.80
C VAL A 117 11.69 0.23 11.91
N LEU A 118 11.64 1.48 11.47
CA LEU A 118 10.38 2.19 11.31
C LEU A 118 9.75 1.83 9.97
N ALA A 119 8.46 1.56 9.98
CA ALA A 119 7.67 1.26 8.79
C ALA A 119 6.35 2.03 8.80
N THR A 120 5.67 2.04 7.67
CA THR A 120 4.32 2.57 7.52
C THR A 120 3.34 1.48 7.13
N GLN A 121 2.07 1.64 7.57
CA GLN A 121 0.93 0.89 7.07
C GLN A 121 -0.27 1.83 6.97
N PHE A 122 -0.69 2.16 5.75
CA PHE A 122 -1.74 3.14 5.52
C PHE A 122 -3.05 2.55 5.02
N GLU A 123 -3.05 1.35 4.48
CA GLU A 123 -4.31 0.69 4.14
C GLU A 123 -5.05 0.28 5.42
N SER A 124 -6.29 0.55 5.49
CA SER A 124 -7.20 1.12 4.48
C SER A 124 -7.31 2.65 4.52
N HIS A 125 -7.22 3.28 5.71
CA HIS A 125 -7.45 4.70 5.94
C HIS A 125 -6.57 5.24 7.08
N TYR A 126 -5.29 4.84 7.10
CA TYR A 126 -4.33 5.24 8.15
C TYR A 126 -3.28 6.26 7.65
N ALA A 127 -3.32 6.69 6.39
CA ALA A 127 -2.48 7.81 5.91
C ALA A 127 -2.76 9.08 6.72
N ARG A 128 -4.02 9.30 7.11
CA ARG A 128 -4.47 10.39 8.01
C ARG A 128 -3.84 10.40 9.39
N GLN A 129 -3.18 9.32 9.80
CA GLN A 129 -2.41 9.26 11.05
C GLN A 129 -0.95 9.73 10.87
N ALA A 130 -0.49 9.84 9.62
CA ALA A 130 0.87 10.25 9.28
C ALA A 130 0.92 11.67 8.71
N PHE A 131 -0.08 12.10 7.97
CA PHE A 131 -0.20 13.46 7.42
C PHE A 131 -1.66 13.81 7.09
N PRO A 132 -2.05 15.11 7.18
CA PRO A 132 -3.38 15.54 6.74
C PRO A 132 -3.57 15.35 5.23
N CYS A 133 -4.66 14.68 4.81
CA CYS A 133 -4.88 14.36 3.40
C CYS A 133 -6.37 14.10 3.09
N ILE A 134 -6.69 13.91 1.82
CA ILE A 134 -7.93 13.27 1.40
C ILE A 134 -7.68 11.76 1.34
N ASP A 135 -7.99 11.06 2.42
CA ASP A 135 -7.67 9.64 2.61
C ASP A 135 -8.81 8.76 2.09
N GLU A 136 -9.01 8.83 0.79
CA GLU A 136 -10.04 8.11 0.04
C GLU A 136 -9.44 7.53 -1.25
N PRO A 137 -9.77 6.28 -1.64
CA PRO A 137 -9.10 5.60 -2.76
C PRO A 137 -9.14 6.35 -4.10
N GLU A 138 -10.26 7.01 -4.42
CA GLU A 138 -10.41 7.76 -5.68
C GLU A 138 -9.70 9.12 -5.69
N ALA A 139 -9.27 9.62 -4.53
CA ALA A 139 -8.56 10.89 -4.40
C ALA A 139 -7.08 10.75 -4.76
N LYS A 140 -6.81 10.22 -5.94
CA LYS A 140 -5.46 9.99 -6.44
C LYS A 140 -4.74 11.30 -6.74
N ALA A 141 -3.46 11.36 -6.38
CA ALA A 141 -2.57 12.49 -6.65
C ALA A 141 -1.13 11.99 -6.84
N THR A 142 -0.25 12.85 -7.30
CA THR A 142 1.20 12.62 -7.24
C THR A 142 1.75 13.03 -5.89
N PHE A 143 2.85 12.39 -5.46
CA PHE A 143 3.51 12.67 -4.19
C PHE A 143 5.01 12.91 -4.40
N ASP A 144 5.50 14.03 -3.89
CA ASP A 144 6.89 14.26 -3.59
C ASP A 144 7.10 14.00 -2.11
N VAL A 145 8.00 13.08 -1.76
CA VAL A 145 8.23 12.69 -0.37
C VAL A 145 9.68 12.99 0.00
N THR A 146 9.87 13.72 1.08
CA THR A 146 11.17 13.97 1.70
C THR A 146 11.16 13.51 3.16
N LEU A 147 12.09 12.63 3.50
CA LEU A 147 12.26 12.12 4.86
C LEU A 147 13.57 12.61 5.46
N THR A 148 13.49 13.13 6.67
CA THR A 148 14.65 13.47 7.50
C THR A 148 14.75 12.45 8.64
N THR A 149 15.91 11.77 8.73
CA THR A 149 16.17 10.68 9.67
C THR A 149 17.54 10.84 10.32
N GLU A 150 17.86 9.98 11.28
CA GLU A 150 19.24 9.83 11.73
C GLU A 150 20.14 9.28 10.59
N LYS A 151 21.45 9.48 10.75
CA LYS A 151 22.45 8.99 9.81
C LYS A 151 22.65 7.48 9.90
N ASN A 152 23.29 6.94 8.87
CA ASN A 152 23.77 5.55 8.80
C ASN A 152 22.65 4.49 8.83
N ILE A 153 21.46 4.84 8.34
CA ILE A 153 20.39 3.91 8.12
C ILE A 153 19.96 3.89 6.65
N THR A 154 19.34 2.80 6.24
CA THR A 154 18.65 2.69 4.96
C THR A 154 17.31 3.39 5.05
N VAL A 155 16.97 4.21 4.04
CA VAL A 155 15.67 4.87 3.91
C VAL A 155 15.08 4.47 2.56
N LEU A 156 13.91 3.83 2.59
CA LEU A 156 13.17 3.38 1.42
C LEU A 156 11.86 4.15 1.30
N GLY A 157 11.42 4.39 0.08
CA GLY A 157 10.13 4.99 -0.27
C GLY A 157 9.55 4.36 -1.52
N ASN A 158 8.37 4.79 -1.96
CA ASN A 158 7.72 4.28 -3.17
C ASN A 158 8.59 4.37 -4.42
N MET A 159 9.32 5.48 -4.58
CA MET A 159 10.12 5.77 -5.77
C MET A 159 11.62 5.70 -5.48
N PRO A 160 12.48 5.70 -6.52
CA PRO A 160 13.91 5.84 -6.34
C PRO A 160 14.30 7.12 -5.59
N ILE A 161 15.46 7.08 -4.95
CA ILE A 161 16.04 8.28 -4.31
C ILE A 161 16.50 9.25 -5.40
N ALA A 162 15.87 10.42 -5.45
CA ALA A 162 16.29 11.52 -6.33
C ALA A 162 17.53 12.24 -5.77
N SER A 163 17.56 12.46 -4.45
CA SER A 163 18.72 13.04 -3.77
C SER A 163 18.80 12.62 -2.31
N GLN A 164 20.04 12.53 -1.81
CA GLN A 164 20.31 12.28 -0.42
C GLN A 164 21.47 13.17 0.04
N ARG A 165 21.28 13.87 1.17
CA ARG A 165 22.29 14.76 1.72
C ARG A 165 22.28 14.72 3.25
N GLU A 166 23.45 14.98 3.81
CA GLU A 166 23.56 15.24 5.25
C GLU A 166 23.37 16.72 5.53
N GLU A 167 22.48 17.04 6.48
CA GLU A 167 22.18 18.40 6.88
C GLU A 167 21.95 18.44 8.40
N ASN A 168 22.64 19.35 9.10
CA ASN A 168 22.53 19.57 10.55
C ASN A 168 22.64 18.27 11.40
N GLY A 169 23.41 17.29 10.95
CA GLY A 169 23.59 16.02 11.67
C GLY A 169 22.54 14.95 11.36
N ALA A 170 21.60 15.22 10.49
CA ALA A 170 20.58 14.30 10.00
C ALA A 170 20.81 13.89 8.54
N LEU A 171 20.13 12.86 8.08
CA LEU A 171 20.08 12.42 6.70
C LEU A 171 18.74 12.87 6.08
N VAL A 172 18.81 13.70 5.05
CA VAL A 172 17.65 14.17 4.28
C VAL A 172 17.60 13.38 2.97
N THR A 173 16.55 12.59 2.80
CA THR A 173 16.32 11.76 1.62
C THR A 173 15.09 12.26 0.89
N THR A 174 15.24 12.68 -0.36
CA THR A 174 14.13 13.06 -1.26
C THR A 174 13.99 12.00 -2.33
N PHE A 175 12.78 11.53 -2.54
CA PHE A 175 12.44 10.54 -3.57
C PHE A 175 11.97 11.23 -4.86
N GLU A 176 12.00 10.50 -5.97
CA GLU A 176 11.39 10.95 -7.23
C GLU A 176 9.86 11.04 -7.02
N THR A 177 9.21 11.91 -7.82
CA THR A 177 7.75 12.07 -7.81
C THR A 177 7.06 10.75 -8.17
N THR A 178 6.04 10.38 -7.40
CA THR A 178 5.26 9.18 -7.69
C THR A 178 4.37 9.37 -8.93
N PRO A 179 3.92 8.29 -9.59
CA PRO A 179 2.75 8.35 -10.43
C PRO A 179 1.52 8.83 -9.64
N ILE A 180 0.42 9.10 -10.35
CA ILE A 180 -0.87 9.40 -9.73
C ILE A 180 -1.37 8.15 -8.99
N MET A 181 -1.46 8.19 -7.66
CA MET A 181 -1.85 7.07 -6.81
C MET A 181 -2.69 7.50 -5.60
N SER A 182 -3.30 6.53 -4.94
CA SER A 182 -4.09 6.74 -3.72
C SER A 182 -3.17 6.96 -2.51
N SER A 183 -3.64 7.72 -1.52
CA SER A 183 -2.90 8.00 -0.27
C SER A 183 -2.52 6.75 0.52
N TYR A 184 -3.36 5.70 0.48
CA TYR A 184 -3.10 4.46 1.23
C TYR A 184 -1.90 3.66 0.70
N LEU A 185 -1.42 3.95 -0.52
CA LEU A 185 -0.26 3.32 -1.14
C LEU A 185 1.07 4.02 -0.84
N VAL A 186 1.04 5.20 -0.21
CA VAL A 186 2.25 5.90 0.23
C VAL A 186 2.93 5.09 1.32
N ALA A 187 4.24 4.87 1.19
CA ALA A 187 4.99 4.09 2.15
C ALA A 187 6.44 4.52 2.28
N TRP A 188 7.01 4.27 3.45
CA TRP A 188 8.45 4.33 3.70
C TRP A 188 8.88 3.35 4.77
N VAL A 189 10.14 2.95 4.69
CA VAL A 189 10.81 2.12 5.68
C VAL A 189 12.16 2.75 6.00
N ALA A 190 12.52 2.85 7.28
CA ALA A 190 13.76 3.45 7.73
C ALA A 190 14.42 2.61 8.84
N GLY A 191 15.64 2.11 8.61
CA GLY A 191 16.36 1.28 9.57
C GLY A 191 17.58 0.59 9.01
N GLU A 192 18.18 -0.29 9.79
CA GLU A 192 19.31 -1.10 9.34
C GLU A 192 18.81 -2.33 8.57
N LEU A 193 19.05 -2.36 7.27
CA LEU A 193 18.58 -3.40 6.36
C LEU A 193 19.71 -3.94 5.48
N GLN A 194 19.61 -5.20 5.11
CA GLN A 194 20.39 -5.86 4.05
C GLN A 194 19.50 -6.09 2.82
N LYS A 195 20.11 -6.23 1.63
CA LYS A 195 19.34 -6.49 0.41
C LYS A 195 20.03 -7.46 -0.54
N LYS A 196 19.20 -8.03 -1.42
CA LYS A 196 19.63 -8.60 -2.71
C LYS A 196 18.85 -7.93 -3.83
N THR A 197 19.47 -7.78 -4.99
CA THR A 197 18.92 -7.05 -6.14
C THR A 197 19.13 -7.85 -7.42
N ALA A 198 18.13 -7.79 -8.30
CA ALA A 198 18.17 -8.29 -9.68
C ALA A 198 17.42 -7.32 -10.59
N THR A 199 17.48 -7.54 -11.90
CA THR A 199 16.78 -6.70 -12.88
C THR A 199 15.96 -7.59 -13.79
N THR A 200 14.70 -7.22 -14.04
CA THR A 200 13.84 -7.92 -15.00
C THR A 200 14.36 -7.72 -16.43
N LYS A 201 13.90 -8.56 -17.38
CA LYS A 201 14.22 -8.40 -18.82
C LYS A 201 13.86 -7.02 -19.36
N ASP A 202 12.87 -6.34 -18.78
CA ASP A 202 12.39 -5.03 -19.21
C ASP A 202 13.03 -3.87 -18.45
N GLY A 203 14.02 -4.15 -17.58
CA GLY A 203 14.85 -3.13 -16.92
C GLY A 203 14.34 -2.64 -15.56
N VAL A 204 13.32 -3.27 -14.97
CA VAL A 204 12.85 -2.94 -13.61
C VAL A 204 13.86 -3.48 -12.59
N GLU A 205 14.36 -2.62 -11.70
CA GLU A 205 15.19 -3.04 -10.57
C GLU A 205 14.30 -3.67 -9.49
N VAL A 206 14.55 -4.92 -9.14
CA VAL A 206 13.84 -5.65 -8.08
C VAL A 206 14.80 -5.88 -6.92
N SER A 207 14.41 -5.45 -5.71
CA SER A 207 15.20 -5.68 -4.50
C SER A 207 14.37 -6.33 -3.42
N VAL A 208 14.95 -7.31 -2.73
CA VAL A 208 14.39 -7.90 -1.51
C VAL A 208 15.24 -7.45 -0.33
N TRP A 209 14.57 -6.90 0.67
CA TRP A 209 15.15 -6.31 1.87
C TRP A 209 14.73 -7.06 3.12
N ALA A 210 15.64 -7.22 4.06
CA ALA A 210 15.35 -7.79 5.39
C ALA A 210 16.27 -7.19 6.44
N THR A 211 15.94 -7.37 7.71
CA THR A 211 16.84 -7.02 8.81
C THR A 211 18.06 -7.92 8.83
N HIS A 212 19.14 -7.50 9.51
CA HIS A 212 20.33 -8.32 9.69
C HIS A 212 20.12 -9.52 10.64
N ALA A 213 18.93 -9.70 11.22
CA ALA A 213 18.55 -10.92 11.93
C ALA A 213 18.36 -12.10 10.98
N GLN A 214 18.08 -11.83 9.69
CA GLN A 214 17.83 -12.84 8.68
C GLN A 214 19.11 -13.24 7.94
N THR A 215 19.19 -14.49 7.46
CA THR A 215 20.32 -14.93 6.64
C THR A 215 20.21 -14.36 5.22
N PRO A 216 21.33 -13.96 4.58
CA PRO A 216 21.28 -13.47 3.19
C PRO A 216 20.67 -14.48 2.21
N GLY A 217 20.84 -15.78 2.44
CA GLY A 217 20.29 -16.85 1.59
C GLY A 217 18.76 -16.91 1.59
N SER A 218 18.10 -16.40 2.63
CA SER A 218 16.65 -16.42 2.73
C SER A 218 15.94 -15.44 1.76
N LEU A 219 16.68 -14.51 1.14
CA LEU A 219 16.15 -13.52 0.21
C LEU A 219 16.10 -14.01 -1.24
N ASP A 220 16.84 -15.08 -1.58
CA ASP A 220 17.05 -15.51 -2.97
C ASP A 220 15.76 -15.95 -3.65
N PHE A 221 14.97 -16.79 -2.97
CA PHE A 221 13.72 -17.31 -3.52
C PHE A 221 12.71 -16.18 -3.80
N ALA A 222 12.58 -15.24 -2.87
CA ALA A 222 11.68 -14.09 -3.03
C ALA A 222 12.10 -13.21 -4.20
N LEU A 223 13.40 -12.96 -4.36
CA LEU A 223 13.92 -12.15 -5.45
C LEU A 223 13.65 -12.80 -6.83
N ASP A 224 13.93 -14.09 -6.95
CA ASP A 224 13.69 -14.87 -8.16
C ASP A 224 12.20 -14.89 -8.51
N THR A 225 11.35 -15.18 -7.53
CA THR A 225 9.89 -15.19 -7.69
C THR A 225 9.36 -13.81 -8.11
N ALA A 226 9.80 -12.73 -7.47
CA ALA A 226 9.32 -11.37 -7.79
C ALA A 226 9.70 -10.95 -9.21
N VAL A 227 10.95 -11.22 -9.66
CA VAL A 227 11.39 -10.95 -11.02
C VAL A 227 10.50 -11.67 -12.04
N HIS A 228 10.30 -12.97 -11.87
CA HIS A 228 9.50 -13.76 -12.80
C HIS A 228 8.01 -13.38 -12.78
N CYS A 229 7.44 -13.04 -11.62
CA CYS A 229 6.05 -12.56 -11.54
C CYS A 229 5.86 -11.23 -12.27
N ILE A 230 6.76 -10.25 -12.14
CA ILE A 230 6.68 -8.98 -12.89
C ILE A 230 6.73 -9.27 -14.39
N GLU A 231 7.66 -10.10 -14.84
CA GLU A 231 7.79 -10.46 -16.26
C GLU A 231 6.54 -11.21 -16.78
N PHE A 232 5.99 -12.12 -15.97
CA PHE A 232 4.76 -12.83 -16.29
C PHE A 232 3.58 -11.84 -16.42
N PHE A 233 3.38 -10.95 -15.45
CA PHE A 233 2.27 -10.00 -15.49
C PHE A 233 2.38 -8.99 -16.63
N ASN A 234 3.60 -8.52 -16.95
CA ASN A 234 3.85 -7.68 -18.13
C ASN A 234 3.33 -8.37 -19.40
N ASP A 235 3.69 -9.64 -19.56
CA ASP A 235 3.28 -10.44 -20.73
C ASP A 235 1.78 -10.81 -20.71
N TYR A 236 1.25 -11.14 -19.53
CA TYR A 236 -0.14 -11.57 -19.38
C TYR A 236 -1.13 -10.41 -19.59
N PHE A 237 -0.88 -9.27 -18.97
CA PHE A 237 -1.77 -8.09 -19.05
C PHE A 237 -1.56 -7.26 -20.31
N GLY A 238 -0.41 -7.39 -20.98
CA GLY A 238 -0.04 -6.56 -22.12
C GLY A 238 0.16 -5.08 -21.77
N VAL A 239 0.32 -4.77 -20.48
CA VAL A 239 0.58 -3.44 -19.92
C VAL A 239 1.80 -3.58 -18.99
N PRO A 240 2.95 -2.94 -19.30
CA PRO A 240 4.15 -3.12 -18.52
C PRO A 240 4.01 -2.52 -17.11
N TYR A 241 4.74 -3.08 -16.15
CA TYR A 241 4.90 -2.52 -14.81
C TYR A 241 5.42 -1.08 -14.93
N PRO A 242 4.74 -0.10 -14.33
CA PRO A 242 4.97 1.31 -14.68
C PRO A 242 6.12 1.98 -13.91
N LEU A 243 6.68 1.33 -12.87
CA LEU A 243 7.72 1.92 -12.04
C LEU A 243 9.12 1.41 -12.42
N PRO A 244 10.17 2.21 -12.17
CA PRO A 244 11.55 1.79 -12.45
C PRO A 244 12.10 0.76 -11.46
N LYS A 245 11.44 0.60 -10.30
CA LYS A 245 11.84 -0.34 -9.26
C LYS A 245 10.65 -1.03 -8.60
N SER A 246 10.94 -2.16 -7.95
CA SER A 246 10.04 -2.86 -7.02
C SER A 246 10.85 -3.35 -5.83
N ASP A 247 10.69 -2.71 -4.67
CA ASP A 247 11.28 -3.16 -3.41
C ASP A 247 10.30 -4.04 -2.65
N HIS A 248 10.78 -5.15 -2.11
CA HIS A 248 10.06 -6.12 -1.30
C HIS A 248 10.70 -6.18 0.08
N VAL A 249 10.02 -5.73 1.11
CA VAL A 249 10.62 -5.58 2.45
C VAL A 249 9.98 -6.54 3.45
N ALA A 250 10.79 -7.45 4.01
CA ALA A 250 10.39 -8.30 5.13
C ALA A 250 10.44 -7.51 6.44
N LEU A 251 9.30 -7.37 7.09
CA LEU A 251 9.17 -6.67 8.37
C LEU A 251 8.98 -7.66 9.53
N PRO A 252 9.73 -7.49 10.64
CA PRO A 252 9.57 -8.33 11.84
C PRO A 252 8.17 -8.27 12.45
N ASP A 253 7.57 -7.08 12.46
CA ASP A 253 6.22 -6.84 12.97
C ASP A 253 5.34 -6.28 11.86
N PHE A 254 4.31 -7.03 11.47
CA PHE A 254 3.34 -6.65 10.46
C PHE A 254 2.00 -7.33 10.72
N SER A 255 0.91 -6.58 10.72
CA SER A 255 -0.42 -7.09 11.12
C SER A 255 -1.08 -7.99 10.08
N ALA A 256 -0.90 -7.67 8.78
CA ALA A 256 -1.38 -8.46 7.65
C ALA A 256 -0.35 -9.47 7.15
N GLY A 257 -0.63 -10.14 6.03
CA GLY A 257 0.36 -10.97 5.32
C GLY A 257 1.37 -10.11 4.57
N ALA A 258 0.87 -9.20 3.77
CA ALA A 258 1.63 -8.22 3.01
C ALA A 258 0.78 -6.98 2.69
N MET A 259 1.36 -6.02 1.95
CA MET A 259 0.73 -4.77 1.51
C MET A 259 1.36 -4.28 0.22
N GLU A 260 0.55 -3.98 -0.74
CA GLU A 260 0.88 -3.63 -2.12
C GLU A 260 1.43 -2.21 -2.35
N ASN A 261 1.95 -1.51 -1.37
CA ASN A 261 2.46 -0.14 -1.52
C ASN A 261 3.27 0.02 -2.81
N TRP A 262 2.89 0.96 -3.67
CA TRP A 262 3.42 1.01 -5.04
C TRP A 262 4.94 1.25 -5.08
N GLY A 263 5.69 0.24 -5.57
CA GLY A 263 7.15 0.25 -5.63
C GLY A 263 7.89 -0.02 -4.31
N LEU A 264 7.16 -0.24 -3.20
CA LEU A 264 7.70 -0.59 -1.87
C LEU A 264 6.75 -1.54 -1.13
N ILE A 265 6.66 -2.76 -1.59
CA ILE A 265 5.77 -3.79 -1.03
C ILE A 265 6.34 -4.27 0.31
N THR A 266 5.50 -4.27 1.34
CA THR A 266 5.89 -4.71 2.68
C THR A 266 5.25 -6.05 3.02
N TYR A 267 5.99 -6.90 3.73
CA TYR A 267 5.58 -8.27 4.03
C TYR A 267 5.86 -8.60 5.49
N ARG A 268 5.04 -9.45 6.07
CA ARG A 268 5.46 -10.24 7.21
C ARG A 268 6.60 -11.17 6.79
N GLU A 269 7.66 -11.31 7.61
CA GLU A 269 8.85 -12.12 7.26
C GLU A 269 8.49 -13.51 6.72
N ILE A 270 7.53 -14.21 7.34
CA ILE A 270 7.08 -15.55 6.93
C ILE A 270 6.41 -15.59 5.54
N ALA A 271 5.91 -14.46 5.07
CA ALA A 271 5.25 -14.34 3.77
C ALA A 271 6.21 -13.99 2.62
N LEU A 272 7.49 -13.74 2.93
CA LEU A 272 8.51 -13.37 1.94
C LEU A 272 9.73 -14.26 2.01
N LEU A 273 10.26 -14.52 3.21
CA LEU A 273 11.57 -15.13 3.37
C LEU A 273 11.50 -16.66 3.34
N VAL A 274 12.40 -17.26 2.59
CA VAL A 274 12.52 -18.72 2.40
C VAL A 274 13.93 -19.16 2.70
N ASP A 275 14.12 -19.84 3.82
CA ASP A 275 15.40 -20.50 4.11
C ASP A 275 15.53 -21.74 3.21
N PRO A 276 16.58 -21.82 2.38
CA PRO A 276 16.73 -22.92 1.40
C PRO A 276 16.91 -24.31 2.05
N GLU A 277 17.35 -24.37 3.30
CA GLU A 277 17.67 -25.65 3.98
C GLU A 277 16.47 -26.20 4.76
N VAL A 278 15.62 -25.33 5.33
CA VAL A 278 14.59 -25.76 6.29
C VAL A 278 13.15 -25.44 5.88
N THR A 279 12.93 -24.53 4.92
CA THR A 279 11.57 -24.13 4.51
C THR A 279 10.89 -25.25 3.74
N THR A 280 9.71 -25.66 4.19
CA THR A 280 8.89 -26.69 3.55
C THR A 280 8.35 -26.22 2.20
N LEU A 281 7.94 -27.17 1.33
CA LEU A 281 7.32 -26.82 0.06
C LEU A 281 6.06 -25.96 0.24
N SER A 282 5.19 -26.30 1.19
CA SER A 282 3.97 -25.52 1.44
C SER A 282 4.26 -24.09 1.90
N ALA A 283 5.32 -23.88 2.68
CA ALA A 283 5.73 -22.52 3.06
C ALA A 283 6.34 -21.75 1.88
N LYS A 284 7.05 -22.41 0.97
CA LYS A 284 7.52 -21.81 -0.29
C LYS A 284 6.37 -21.43 -1.21
N GLN A 285 5.37 -22.31 -1.34
CA GLN A 285 4.16 -22.04 -2.09
C GLN A 285 3.42 -20.84 -1.53
N TYR A 286 3.26 -20.76 -0.20
CA TYR A 286 2.65 -19.61 0.46
C TYR A 286 3.41 -18.30 0.19
N ALA A 287 4.73 -18.27 0.34
CA ALA A 287 5.53 -17.09 0.05
C ALA A 287 5.40 -16.68 -1.43
N ALA A 288 5.45 -17.64 -2.36
CA ALA A 288 5.30 -17.37 -3.78
C ALA A 288 3.91 -16.81 -4.14
N THR A 289 2.84 -17.37 -3.58
CA THR A 289 1.48 -16.86 -3.82
C THR A 289 1.32 -15.45 -3.25
N VAL A 290 1.80 -15.16 -2.04
CA VAL A 290 1.74 -13.80 -1.48
C VAL A 290 2.54 -12.81 -2.33
N ILE A 291 3.75 -13.16 -2.80
CA ILE A 291 4.53 -12.28 -3.70
C ILE A 291 3.78 -12.00 -4.99
N ALA A 292 3.16 -13.02 -5.59
CA ALA A 292 2.37 -12.86 -6.82
C ALA A 292 1.09 -12.06 -6.58
N HIS A 293 0.44 -12.21 -5.41
CA HIS A 293 -0.69 -11.43 -4.97
C HIS A 293 -0.36 -9.92 -4.95
N GLU A 294 0.66 -9.55 -4.19
CA GLU A 294 1.09 -8.15 -4.04
C GLU A 294 1.56 -7.53 -5.36
N LEU A 295 2.20 -8.32 -6.22
CA LEU A 295 2.59 -7.86 -7.54
C LEU A 295 1.40 -7.71 -8.50
N SER A 296 0.37 -8.53 -8.37
CA SER A 296 -0.88 -8.37 -9.14
C SER A 296 -1.58 -7.05 -8.81
N HIS A 297 -1.57 -6.66 -7.54
CA HIS A 297 -2.10 -5.37 -7.09
C HIS A 297 -1.47 -4.16 -7.76
N GLN A 298 -0.25 -4.27 -8.29
CA GLN A 298 0.40 -3.16 -8.98
C GLN A 298 -0.42 -2.70 -10.21
N TRP A 299 -1.29 -3.56 -10.74
CA TRP A 299 -2.30 -3.25 -11.75
C TRP A 299 -3.69 -3.13 -11.12
N PHE A 300 -4.15 -4.13 -10.36
CA PHE A 300 -5.46 -4.16 -9.70
C PHE A 300 -5.40 -3.54 -8.30
N GLY A 301 -5.66 -2.27 -8.18
CA GLY A 301 -5.57 -1.49 -6.95
C GLY A 301 -4.69 -0.25 -7.12
N ASN A 302 -3.52 -0.39 -7.75
CA ASN A 302 -2.54 0.69 -7.88
C ASN A 302 -2.71 1.46 -9.20
N LEU A 303 -2.54 0.80 -10.34
CA LEU A 303 -2.75 1.44 -11.65
C LEU A 303 -4.23 1.81 -11.82
N VAL A 304 -5.13 0.85 -11.66
CA VAL A 304 -6.58 1.04 -11.65
C VAL A 304 -7.09 0.79 -10.23
N THR A 305 -7.81 1.75 -9.66
CA THR A 305 -8.26 1.71 -8.27
C THR A 305 -9.78 1.84 -8.20
N MET A 306 -10.41 1.11 -7.29
CA MET A 306 -11.82 1.27 -6.95
C MET A 306 -12.12 2.71 -6.49
N LYS A 307 -13.32 3.19 -6.76
CA LYS A 307 -13.76 4.53 -6.28
C LYS A 307 -13.95 4.59 -4.78
N TRP A 308 -14.43 3.49 -4.20
CA TRP A 308 -14.68 3.38 -2.78
C TRP A 308 -14.59 1.94 -2.31
N TRP A 309 -14.46 1.74 -1.02
CA TRP A 309 -14.26 0.45 -0.36
C TRP A 309 -15.38 -0.57 -0.59
N ASN A 310 -16.60 -0.15 -0.99
CA ASN A 310 -17.65 -1.10 -1.37
C ASN A 310 -17.26 -2.02 -2.54
N ASP A 311 -16.30 -1.60 -3.35
CA ASP A 311 -15.77 -2.35 -4.48
C ASP A 311 -14.35 -2.92 -4.22
N LEU A 312 -14.00 -3.20 -2.96
CA LEU A 312 -12.71 -3.78 -2.57
C LEU A 312 -12.37 -5.06 -3.35
N TRP A 313 -13.37 -5.80 -3.80
CA TRP A 313 -13.21 -6.99 -4.63
C TRP A 313 -12.48 -6.73 -5.96
N LEU A 314 -12.54 -5.51 -6.50
CA LEU A 314 -11.79 -5.13 -7.72
C LEU A 314 -10.27 -5.16 -7.50
N ASN A 315 -9.83 -4.97 -6.27
CA ASN A 315 -8.45 -5.17 -5.87
C ASN A 315 -8.22 -6.64 -5.49
N GLU A 316 -8.84 -7.09 -4.41
CA GLU A 316 -8.52 -8.32 -3.71
C GLU A 316 -8.92 -9.59 -4.45
N SER A 317 -10.11 -9.62 -5.07
CA SER A 317 -10.54 -10.81 -5.80
C SER A 317 -9.71 -11.05 -7.06
N PHE A 318 -9.32 -9.96 -7.74
CA PHE A 318 -8.40 -10.07 -8.88
C PHE A 318 -7.02 -10.52 -8.45
N ALA A 319 -6.45 -9.93 -7.39
CA ALA A 319 -5.15 -10.33 -6.88
C ALA A 319 -5.15 -11.80 -6.43
N ASN A 320 -6.17 -12.23 -5.69
CA ASN A 320 -6.33 -13.62 -5.28
C ASN A 320 -6.46 -14.60 -6.45
N MET A 321 -7.12 -14.24 -7.55
CA MET A 321 -7.14 -15.08 -8.74
C MET A 321 -5.79 -15.11 -9.43
N MET A 322 -5.18 -13.94 -9.62
CA MET A 322 -3.98 -13.78 -10.43
C MET A 322 -2.73 -14.35 -9.77
N GLU A 323 -2.66 -14.42 -8.45
CA GLU A 323 -1.57 -15.11 -7.74
C GLU A 323 -1.49 -16.59 -8.17
N TYR A 324 -2.63 -17.27 -8.24
CA TYR A 324 -2.68 -18.68 -8.68
C TYR A 324 -2.39 -18.83 -10.18
N VAL A 325 -2.86 -17.91 -11.02
CA VAL A 325 -2.56 -17.91 -12.47
C VAL A 325 -1.05 -17.76 -12.70
N ALA A 326 -0.39 -16.85 -11.98
CA ALA A 326 1.05 -16.63 -12.11
C ALA A 326 1.85 -17.83 -11.58
N ILE A 327 1.53 -18.32 -10.39
CA ILE A 327 2.32 -19.41 -9.77
C ILE A 327 2.11 -20.73 -10.49
N ASP A 328 0.92 -21.03 -11.03
CA ASP A 328 0.69 -22.20 -11.88
C ASP A 328 1.53 -22.14 -13.17
N ALA A 329 1.68 -20.96 -13.75
CA ALA A 329 2.51 -20.77 -14.94
C ALA A 329 4.02 -20.89 -14.64
N LEU A 330 4.48 -20.39 -13.51
CA LEU A 330 5.89 -20.43 -13.11
C LEU A 330 6.31 -21.80 -12.54
N HIS A 331 5.41 -22.48 -11.83
CA HIS A 331 5.64 -23.75 -11.15
C HIS A 331 4.51 -24.76 -11.42
N PRO A 332 4.35 -25.23 -12.65
CA PRO A 332 3.24 -26.13 -13.02
C PRO A 332 3.27 -27.48 -12.29
N ASP A 333 4.44 -27.92 -11.83
CA ASP A 333 4.64 -29.11 -11.04
C ASP A 333 4.08 -29.02 -9.61
N TRP A 334 3.82 -27.82 -9.11
CA TRP A 334 3.23 -27.64 -7.78
C TRP A 334 1.73 -27.95 -7.72
N ASN A 335 1.04 -27.98 -8.85
CA ASN A 335 -0.41 -28.19 -8.92
C ASN A 335 -1.19 -27.24 -7.98
N ILE A 336 -0.79 -26.00 -7.92
CA ILE A 336 -1.28 -25.02 -6.94
C ILE A 336 -2.81 -24.85 -6.93
N TRP A 337 -3.47 -25.07 -8.06
CA TRP A 337 -4.93 -25.04 -8.15
C TRP A 337 -5.63 -26.16 -7.36
N LEU A 338 -4.96 -27.29 -7.07
CA LEU A 338 -5.50 -28.34 -6.21
C LEU A 338 -5.48 -27.89 -4.74
N ASP A 339 -4.39 -27.25 -4.32
CA ASP A 339 -4.27 -26.70 -2.97
C ASP A 339 -5.27 -25.56 -2.74
N HIS A 340 -5.42 -24.67 -3.71
CA HIS A 340 -6.47 -23.65 -3.73
C HIS A 340 -7.88 -24.26 -3.59
N ALA A 341 -8.18 -25.28 -4.38
CA ALA A 341 -9.49 -25.95 -4.33
C ALA A 341 -9.74 -26.64 -2.97
N ALA A 342 -8.72 -27.28 -2.40
CA ALA A 342 -8.82 -27.99 -1.12
C ALA A 342 -8.87 -27.06 0.11
N GLY A 343 -8.29 -25.88 0.00
CA GLY A 343 -8.20 -24.88 1.08
C GLY A 343 -9.23 -23.75 0.94
N GLU A 344 -8.92 -22.78 0.12
CA GLU A 344 -9.67 -21.51 0.04
C GLU A 344 -11.10 -21.69 -0.51
N VAL A 345 -11.28 -22.49 -1.59
CA VAL A 345 -12.62 -22.72 -2.16
C VAL A 345 -13.55 -23.38 -1.14
N ILE A 346 -13.06 -24.37 -0.37
CA ILE A 346 -13.86 -25.00 0.67
C ILE A 346 -14.16 -24.03 1.80
N SER A 347 -13.20 -23.18 2.19
CA SER A 347 -13.41 -22.12 3.19
C SER A 347 -14.47 -21.12 2.72
N ALA A 348 -14.40 -20.68 1.47
CA ALA A 348 -15.40 -19.80 0.86
C ALA A 348 -16.80 -20.42 0.85
N LEU A 349 -16.95 -21.68 0.42
CA LEU A 349 -18.23 -22.37 0.41
C LEU A 349 -18.82 -22.53 1.81
N ARG A 350 -18.00 -22.85 2.81
CA ARG A 350 -18.44 -22.95 4.20
C ARG A 350 -18.91 -21.60 4.75
N ARG A 351 -18.16 -20.55 4.48
CA ARG A 351 -18.49 -19.18 4.91
C ARG A 351 -19.76 -18.68 4.24
N ASP A 352 -19.88 -18.91 2.92
CA ASP A 352 -21.02 -18.46 2.11
C ASP A 352 -22.32 -19.22 2.39
N SER A 353 -22.23 -20.38 3.03
CA SER A 353 -23.41 -21.16 3.45
C SER A 353 -24.07 -20.65 4.71
N LEU A 354 -23.49 -19.67 5.40
CA LEU A 354 -24.03 -19.13 6.65
C LEU A 354 -25.02 -18.00 6.37
N ASP A 355 -26.08 -17.92 7.18
CA ASP A 355 -27.01 -16.80 7.14
C ASP A 355 -26.31 -15.51 7.58
N GLY A 356 -26.63 -14.40 6.89
CA GLY A 356 -26.09 -13.07 7.21
C GLY A 356 -24.64 -12.82 6.76
N VAL A 357 -24.08 -13.69 5.90
CA VAL A 357 -22.79 -13.44 5.26
C VAL A 357 -22.91 -12.23 4.31
N GLN A 358 -21.86 -11.43 4.27
CA GLN A 358 -21.80 -10.29 3.34
C GLN A 358 -21.66 -10.74 1.89
N ALA A 359 -22.13 -9.91 0.94
CA ALA A 359 -21.85 -10.06 -0.48
C ALA A 359 -20.38 -9.68 -0.78
N ILE A 360 -19.89 -10.02 -1.97
CA ILE A 360 -18.56 -9.58 -2.44
C ILE A 360 -18.51 -8.05 -2.51
N GLN A 361 -19.54 -7.43 -3.08
CA GLN A 361 -19.76 -5.99 -3.01
C GLN A 361 -20.66 -5.68 -1.81
N THR A 362 -20.19 -4.85 -0.90
CA THR A 362 -20.89 -4.52 0.35
C THR A 362 -20.84 -3.02 0.59
N ASP A 363 -21.98 -2.40 0.87
CA ASP A 363 -22.04 -0.97 1.15
C ASP A 363 -21.20 -0.58 2.37
N VAL A 364 -20.33 0.41 2.17
CA VAL A 364 -19.49 1.00 3.21
C VAL A 364 -19.87 2.46 3.38
N HIS A 365 -20.46 2.79 4.51
CA HIS A 365 -20.95 4.13 4.84
C HIS A 365 -20.03 4.89 5.81
N HIS A 366 -19.16 4.17 6.51
CA HIS A 366 -18.24 4.75 7.48
C HIS A 366 -16.91 3.97 7.46
N PRO A 367 -15.73 4.65 7.65
CA PRO A 367 -14.42 4.00 7.66
C PRO A 367 -14.30 2.82 8.64
N ASP A 368 -14.94 2.89 9.81
CA ASP A 368 -14.94 1.79 10.81
C ASP A 368 -15.50 0.46 10.27
N GLN A 369 -16.23 0.49 9.16
CA GLN A 369 -16.76 -0.72 8.53
C GLN A 369 -15.72 -1.40 7.62
N ILE A 370 -14.68 -0.67 7.18
CA ILE A 370 -13.75 -1.15 6.16
C ILE A 370 -13.02 -2.42 6.61
N SER A 371 -12.53 -2.47 7.85
CA SER A 371 -11.82 -3.65 8.36
C SER A 371 -12.67 -4.92 8.32
N SER A 372 -14.01 -4.81 8.40
CA SER A 372 -14.91 -5.96 8.40
C SER A 372 -15.18 -6.55 7.01
N ILE A 373 -14.87 -5.82 5.94
CA ILE A 373 -15.06 -6.31 4.56
C ILE A 373 -13.85 -7.07 4.02
N PHE A 374 -12.69 -7.01 4.68
CA PHE A 374 -11.52 -7.85 4.39
C PHE A 374 -11.73 -9.30 4.89
N ASP A 375 -12.87 -9.93 4.55
CA ASP A 375 -13.15 -11.33 4.86
C ASP A 375 -12.41 -12.23 3.85
N PRO A 376 -11.39 -13.02 4.28
CA PRO A 376 -10.59 -13.85 3.38
C PRO A 376 -11.42 -14.83 2.55
N SER A 377 -12.51 -15.32 3.12
CA SER A 377 -13.39 -16.29 2.45
C SER A 377 -14.30 -15.65 1.40
N ILE A 378 -14.59 -14.33 1.52
CA ILE A 378 -15.57 -13.66 0.65
C ILE A 378 -14.86 -12.78 -0.38
N VAL A 379 -14.19 -11.71 0.04
CA VAL A 379 -13.61 -10.74 -0.91
C VAL A 379 -12.38 -11.31 -1.64
N TYR A 380 -11.67 -12.26 -1.03
CA TYR A 380 -10.55 -12.99 -1.65
C TYR A 380 -11.06 -14.27 -2.34
N ALA A 381 -11.29 -15.32 -1.59
CA ALA A 381 -11.51 -16.67 -2.12
C ALA A 381 -12.78 -16.82 -2.98
N LYS A 382 -13.95 -16.34 -2.51
CA LYS A 382 -15.21 -16.39 -3.30
C LYS A 382 -15.10 -15.50 -4.53
N GLY A 383 -14.60 -14.27 -4.38
CA GLY A 383 -14.44 -13.32 -5.48
C GLY A 383 -13.47 -13.83 -6.53
N GLY A 384 -12.27 -14.27 -6.14
CA GLY A 384 -11.28 -14.86 -7.03
C GLY A 384 -11.82 -16.10 -7.77
N ARG A 385 -12.63 -16.93 -7.10
CA ARG A 385 -13.27 -18.09 -7.73
C ARG A 385 -14.29 -17.69 -8.79
N LEU A 386 -15.09 -16.65 -8.55
CA LEU A 386 -16.04 -16.15 -9.55
C LEU A 386 -15.31 -15.62 -10.79
N LEU A 387 -14.21 -14.90 -10.60
CA LEU A 387 -13.36 -14.44 -11.70
C LEU A 387 -12.75 -15.62 -12.48
N ARG A 388 -12.30 -16.68 -11.80
CA ARG A 388 -11.81 -17.89 -12.44
C ARG A 388 -12.91 -18.61 -13.25
N MET A 389 -14.14 -18.63 -12.74
CA MET A 389 -15.29 -19.14 -13.49
C MET A 389 -15.56 -18.30 -14.75
N LEU A 390 -15.46 -16.98 -14.65
CA LEU A 390 -15.61 -16.07 -15.79
C LEU A 390 -14.53 -16.31 -16.84
N GLN A 391 -13.26 -16.43 -16.43
CA GLN A 391 -12.14 -16.77 -17.32
C GLN A 391 -12.38 -18.10 -18.04
N ALA A 392 -12.81 -19.13 -17.30
CA ALA A 392 -13.10 -20.44 -17.90
C ALA A 392 -14.28 -20.40 -18.90
N TYR A 393 -15.27 -19.53 -18.66
CA TYR A 393 -16.41 -19.35 -19.56
C TYR A 393 -16.04 -18.58 -20.83
N MET A 394 -15.24 -17.52 -20.71
CA MET A 394 -14.83 -16.67 -21.85
C MET A 394 -13.71 -17.32 -22.68
N GLY A 395 -12.84 -18.10 -22.06
CA GLY A 395 -11.54 -18.50 -22.57
C GLY A 395 -10.43 -17.53 -22.18
N ASP A 396 -9.20 -18.02 -22.10
CA ASP A 396 -8.07 -17.26 -21.60
C ASP A 396 -7.73 -16.05 -22.49
N ASP A 397 -7.75 -16.20 -23.80
CA ASP A 397 -7.39 -15.13 -24.74
C ASP A 397 -8.37 -13.95 -24.68
N ASP A 398 -9.68 -14.21 -24.60
CA ASP A 398 -10.70 -13.17 -24.49
C ASP A 398 -10.66 -12.51 -23.11
N PHE A 399 -10.40 -13.28 -22.06
CA PHE A 399 -10.23 -12.74 -20.70
C PHE A 399 -9.02 -11.81 -20.62
N ARG A 400 -7.85 -12.20 -21.14
CA ARG A 400 -6.65 -11.37 -21.20
C ARG A 400 -6.88 -10.10 -22.01
N THR A 401 -7.52 -10.20 -23.19
CA THR A 401 -7.89 -9.04 -24.01
C THR A 401 -8.78 -8.07 -23.25
N GLY A 402 -9.74 -8.59 -22.48
CA GLY A 402 -10.60 -7.82 -21.60
C GLY A 402 -9.81 -7.07 -20.54
N LEU A 403 -8.85 -7.71 -19.87
CA LEU A 403 -7.99 -7.09 -18.86
C LEU A 403 -7.10 -6.00 -19.45
N THR A 404 -6.45 -6.24 -20.59
CA THR A 404 -5.67 -5.22 -21.30
C THR A 404 -6.53 -3.99 -21.62
N SER A 405 -7.76 -4.21 -22.10
CA SER A 405 -8.71 -3.12 -22.37
C SER A 405 -9.13 -2.38 -21.10
N TYR A 406 -9.29 -3.08 -19.99
CA TYR A 406 -9.62 -2.49 -18.70
C TYR A 406 -8.52 -1.54 -18.22
N PHE A 407 -7.26 -1.99 -18.19
CA PHE A 407 -6.11 -1.18 -17.77
C PHE A 407 -5.81 0.01 -18.69
N THR A 408 -6.20 -0.05 -19.96
CA THR A 408 -5.97 1.06 -20.89
C THR A 408 -7.08 2.10 -20.91
N LYS A 409 -8.27 1.79 -20.34
CA LYS A 409 -9.43 2.69 -20.32
C LYS A 409 -9.65 3.37 -18.98
N HIS A 410 -9.16 2.82 -17.92
CA HIS A 410 -9.35 3.26 -16.55
C HIS A 410 -8.03 3.62 -15.88
#